data_944bb3eb5bb09e24b162fc0cb867a417
#
_entry.id   944bb3eb5bb09e24b162fc0cb867a417
#
_cell.length_a   1.000
_cell.length_b   1.000
_cell.length_c   1.000
_cell.angle_alpha   90.00
_cell.angle_beta   90.00
_cell.angle_gamma   90.00
#
_symmetry.space_group_name_H-M   'P 1'
#
loop_
_entity.id
_entity.type
_entity.pdbx_description
1 polymer ?
#
loop_
_entity_poly.entity_id
_entity_poly.type
_entity_poly.pdbx_seq_one_letter_code
_entity_poly.pdbx_strand_id
1 'polypeptide(L)'
;MRFSFMSGGKGPTQGTGKRVAVIGSGPSGLAVAGYLASKGHEVTVFERLPLPGGVMVFGIPEARIPRERVLGGCKELEEVYGVKFRTSCKVSANGDLLLGDNLAKENIELQGVVDENDATIIATGTWNSRGLPAENATYKGIHSALEYLFRCKANELGLISRKERIKLGRNVAVIGSGLVAVDAAIEATAEGHNVRLISIEHQFDSPSGSYEIGRLKKKGVEHFERTVIKKVLGEGKVESVETIKVNAEIKAGVILKLEQIPGTEQIIEKVDTIIVGIGQVPTPPFNKEYRDIKTLRWGGIEVNDRYLSSKGKVFATGDITTGITKVGRAYQTGLKTAHWVDRYLQG
;
A
#
# COMPACT_ATOMS: atom_id res chain seq x y z
N MET A 1 -16.34 5.82 -7.69
CA MET A 1 -15.13 6.29 -8.42
C MET A 1 -15.26 5.73 -9.81
N ARG A 2 -15.18 6.54 -10.86
CA ARG A 2 -15.26 6.02 -12.23
C ARG A 2 -13.86 5.73 -12.73
N PHE A 3 -13.54 4.50 -13.04
CA PHE A 3 -12.27 4.10 -13.63
C PHE A 3 -12.28 4.17 -15.15
N SER A 4 -13.45 4.41 -15.73
CA SER A 4 -13.74 4.45 -17.16
C SER A 4 -13.93 5.86 -17.75
N PHE A 5 -13.68 6.94 -16.99
CA PHE A 5 -13.99 8.30 -17.46
C PHE A 5 -13.19 8.78 -18.68
N MET A 6 -12.18 8.04 -19.08
CA MET A 6 -11.45 8.30 -20.33
C MET A 6 -12.28 7.99 -21.58
N SER A 7 -13.32 7.16 -21.47
CA SER A 7 -14.24 6.82 -22.59
C SER A 7 -15.44 7.77 -22.72
N GLY A 8 -15.59 8.75 -21.83
CA GLY A 8 -16.75 9.64 -21.81
C GLY A 8 -18.08 8.93 -21.54
N GLY A 9 -18.04 7.73 -20.89
CA GLY A 9 -19.22 6.92 -20.58
C GLY A 9 -19.78 6.13 -21.78
N LYS A 10 -19.11 6.17 -22.93
CA LYS A 10 -19.41 5.25 -24.05
C LYS A 10 -18.81 3.89 -23.74
N GLY A 11 -19.52 2.82 -24.05
CA GLY A 11 -19.04 1.45 -23.94
C GLY A 11 -17.74 1.21 -24.72
N PRO A 12 -17.17 -0.01 -24.65
CA PRO A 12 -15.91 -0.32 -25.31
C PRO A 12 -16.03 -0.09 -26.83
N THR A 13 -14.92 0.28 -27.43
CA THR A 13 -14.77 0.27 -28.90
C THR A 13 -14.83 -1.17 -29.42
N GLN A 14 -14.84 -1.34 -30.73
CA GLN A 14 -14.78 -2.67 -31.34
C GLN A 14 -13.65 -3.51 -30.72
N GLY A 15 -13.90 -4.80 -30.45
CA GLY A 15 -12.93 -5.69 -29.85
C GLY A 15 -11.66 -5.83 -30.68
N THR A 16 -10.50 -5.78 -30.04
CA THR A 16 -9.18 -5.88 -30.69
C THR A 16 -8.69 -7.33 -30.77
N GLY A 17 -9.32 -8.26 -30.07
CA GLY A 17 -8.85 -9.65 -29.91
C GLY A 17 -7.58 -9.80 -29.07
N LYS A 18 -7.05 -8.70 -28.48
CA LYS A 18 -5.86 -8.73 -27.64
C LYS A 18 -6.20 -9.00 -26.18
N ARG A 19 -5.51 -9.97 -25.58
CA ARG A 19 -5.69 -10.38 -24.19
C ARG A 19 -4.65 -9.72 -23.28
N VAL A 20 -5.12 -9.11 -22.20
CA VAL A 20 -4.28 -8.38 -21.25
C VAL A 20 -4.53 -8.89 -19.83
N ALA A 21 -3.46 -9.26 -19.14
CA ALA A 21 -3.48 -9.58 -17.72
C ALA A 21 -3.02 -8.38 -16.89
N VAL A 22 -3.76 -8.07 -15.81
CA VAL A 22 -3.38 -7.06 -14.80
C VAL A 22 -3.26 -7.78 -13.46
N ILE A 23 -2.08 -7.76 -12.85
CA ILE A 23 -1.80 -8.40 -11.56
C ILE A 23 -1.87 -7.35 -10.46
N GLY A 24 -2.95 -7.36 -9.69
CA GLY A 24 -3.28 -6.39 -8.65
C GLY A 24 -4.33 -5.38 -9.10
N SER A 25 -5.36 -5.20 -8.28
CA SER A 25 -6.50 -4.31 -8.48
C SER A 25 -6.43 -3.01 -7.66
N GLY A 26 -5.23 -2.58 -7.28
CA GLY A 26 -5.03 -1.26 -6.67
C GLY A 26 -5.34 -0.12 -7.64
N PRO A 27 -5.18 1.16 -7.23
CA PRO A 27 -5.56 2.30 -8.07
C PRO A 27 -4.87 2.32 -9.44
N SER A 28 -3.61 1.88 -9.53
CA SER A 28 -2.90 1.80 -10.82
C SER A 28 -3.41 0.66 -11.70
N GLY A 29 -3.66 -0.53 -11.13
CA GLY A 29 -4.19 -1.67 -11.88
C GLY A 29 -5.61 -1.41 -12.41
N LEU A 30 -6.49 -0.79 -11.60
CA LEU A 30 -7.83 -0.42 -12.03
C LEU A 30 -7.81 0.66 -13.13
N ALA A 31 -6.87 1.61 -13.07
CA ALA A 31 -6.68 2.60 -14.12
C ALA A 31 -6.27 1.95 -15.45
N VAL A 32 -5.34 0.98 -15.39
CA VAL A 32 -4.93 0.18 -16.56
C VAL A 32 -6.11 -0.59 -17.11
N ALA A 33 -6.83 -1.32 -16.27
CA ALA A 33 -7.95 -2.15 -16.68
C ALA A 33 -9.04 -1.33 -17.37
N GLY A 34 -9.44 -0.21 -16.77
CA GLY A 34 -10.47 0.67 -17.33
C GLY A 34 -10.06 1.30 -18.67
N TYR A 35 -8.80 1.75 -18.77
CA TYR A 35 -8.30 2.32 -20.02
C TYR A 35 -8.27 1.28 -21.14
N LEU A 36 -7.65 0.13 -20.93
CA LEU A 36 -7.48 -0.89 -21.96
C LEU A 36 -8.80 -1.55 -22.37
N ALA A 37 -9.69 -1.82 -21.42
CA ALA A 37 -11.02 -2.32 -21.73
C ALA A 37 -11.84 -1.30 -22.56
N SER A 38 -11.72 0.00 -22.28
CA SER A 38 -12.36 1.05 -23.11
C SER A 38 -11.83 1.11 -24.54
N LYS A 39 -10.61 0.60 -24.78
CA LYS A 39 -10.00 0.46 -26.11
C LYS A 39 -10.37 -0.84 -26.83
N GLY A 40 -11.17 -1.71 -26.20
CA GLY A 40 -11.64 -2.96 -26.77
C GLY A 40 -10.72 -4.16 -26.55
N HIS A 41 -9.72 -4.03 -25.66
CA HIS A 41 -8.91 -5.19 -25.26
C HIS A 41 -9.65 -6.07 -24.23
N GLU A 42 -9.40 -7.38 -24.29
CA GLU A 42 -9.90 -8.33 -23.30
C GLU A 42 -9.03 -8.29 -22.05
N VAL A 43 -9.56 -7.72 -20.95
CA VAL A 43 -8.78 -7.49 -19.72
C VAL A 43 -9.21 -8.45 -18.63
N THR A 44 -8.24 -9.19 -18.06
CA THR A 44 -8.42 -9.97 -16.83
C THR A 44 -7.56 -9.37 -15.72
N VAL A 45 -8.19 -9.04 -14.60
CA VAL A 45 -7.54 -8.55 -13.38
C VAL A 45 -7.44 -9.67 -12.37
N PHE A 46 -6.23 -10.03 -11.98
CA PHE A 46 -5.95 -11.00 -10.93
C PHE A 46 -5.74 -10.27 -9.61
N GLU A 47 -6.54 -10.57 -8.60
CA GLU A 47 -6.46 -9.95 -7.28
C GLU A 47 -6.38 -11.04 -6.20
N ARG A 48 -5.34 -11.01 -5.36
CA ARG A 48 -5.13 -11.99 -4.29
C ARG A 48 -6.11 -11.87 -3.15
N LEU A 49 -6.69 -10.68 -2.93
CA LEU A 49 -7.70 -10.45 -1.92
C LEU A 49 -9.11 -10.76 -2.44
N PRO A 50 -10.08 -11.02 -1.54
CA PRO A 50 -11.44 -11.39 -1.94
C PRO A 50 -12.22 -10.29 -2.69
N LEU A 51 -11.82 -9.03 -2.54
CA LEU A 51 -12.44 -7.88 -3.18
C LEU A 51 -11.38 -7.06 -3.94
N PRO A 52 -11.75 -6.48 -5.10
CA PRO A 52 -10.88 -5.57 -5.82
C PRO A 52 -10.76 -4.21 -5.11
N GLY A 53 -9.68 -3.46 -5.41
CA GLY A 53 -9.48 -2.10 -4.90
C GLY A 53 -8.18 -1.91 -4.12
N GLY A 54 -7.49 -3.01 -3.75
CA GLY A 54 -6.21 -2.95 -3.05
C GLY A 54 -6.32 -2.14 -1.75
N VAL A 55 -5.34 -1.28 -1.48
CA VAL A 55 -5.31 -0.46 -0.25
C VAL A 55 -6.49 0.51 -0.11
N MET A 56 -7.18 0.87 -1.20
CA MET A 56 -8.38 1.71 -1.13
C MET A 56 -9.53 1.02 -0.39
N VAL A 57 -9.60 -0.31 -0.44
CA VAL A 57 -10.60 -1.12 0.26
C VAL A 57 -10.07 -1.67 1.58
N PHE A 58 -8.80 -2.08 1.61
CA PHE A 58 -8.23 -2.83 2.73
C PHE A 58 -7.28 -2.04 3.63
N GLY A 59 -7.03 -0.76 3.38
CA GLY A 59 -6.08 0.02 4.18
C GLY A 59 -6.54 1.45 4.46
N ILE A 60 -7.22 2.09 3.53
CA ILE A 60 -7.63 3.49 3.68
C ILE A 60 -8.98 3.57 4.41
N PRO A 61 -9.13 4.42 5.44
CA PRO A 61 -10.40 4.62 6.13
C PRO A 61 -11.52 5.11 5.18
N GLU A 62 -12.75 4.64 5.39
CA GLU A 62 -13.91 4.99 4.58
C GLU A 62 -14.22 6.51 4.57
N ALA A 63 -13.87 7.22 5.63
CA ALA A 63 -14.00 8.67 5.69
C ALA A 63 -13.12 9.41 4.66
N ARG A 64 -12.05 8.76 4.16
CA ARG A 64 -11.22 9.30 3.07
C ARG A 64 -11.67 8.80 1.71
N ILE A 65 -11.88 7.49 1.58
CA ILE A 65 -12.30 6.84 0.33
C ILE A 65 -13.45 5.88 0.68
N PRO A 66 -14.71 6.24 0.38
CA PRO A 66 -15.83 5.35 0.58
C PRO A 66 -15.67 4.07 -0.25
N ARG A 67 -15.65 2.92 0.42
CA ARG A 67 -15.47 1.59 -0.19
C ARG A 67 -16.48 1.32 -1.29
N GLU A 68 -17.74 1.67 -1.07
CA GLU A 68 -18.82 1.50 -2.04
C GLU A 68 -18.52 2.19 -3.39
N ARG A 69 -17.86 3.36 -3.36
CA ARG A 69 -17.45 4.06 -4.59
C ARG A 69 -16.37 3.32 -5.36
N VAL A 70 -15.46 2.64 -4.64
CA VAL A 70 -14.41 1.82 -5.27
C VAL A 70 -15.04 0.57 -5.89
N LEU A 71 -15.82 -0.17 -5.11
CA LEU A 71 -16.48 -1.41 -5.55
C LEU A 71 -17.49 -1.13 -6.67
N GLY A 72 -18.27 -0.04 -6.59
CA GLY A 72 -19.17 0.39 -7.67
C GLY A 72 -18.42 0.71 -8.98
N GLY A 73 -17.20 1.30 -8.88
CA GLY A 73 -16.36 1.51 -10.05
C GLY A 73 -15.82 0.19 -10.64
N CYS A 74 -15.49 -0.79 -9.82
CA CYS A 74 -15.08 -2.12 -10.28
C CYS A 74 -16.26 -2.86 -10.97
N LYS A 75 -17.45 -2.77 -10.39
CA LYS A 75 -18.67 -3.32 -10.98
C LYS A 75 -18.99 -2.69 -12.34
N GLU A 76 -18.81 -1.36 -12.48
CA GLU A 76 -18.95 -0.68 -13.78
C GLU A 76 -17.96 -1.24 -14.81
N LEU A 77 -16.70 -1.51 -14.42
CA LEU A 77 -15.70 -2.12 -15.32
C LEU A 77 -16.11 -3.52 -15.76
N GLU A 78 -16.70 -4.31 -14.89
CA GLU A 78 -17.17 -5.66 -15.18
C GLU A 78 -18.41 -5.65 -16.08
N GLU A 79 -19.45 -4.93 -15.70
CA GLU A 79 -20.75 -4.95 -16.37
C GLU A 79 -20.79 -4.18 -17.69
N VAL A 80 -20.04 -3.06 -17.79
CA VAL A 80 -20.08 -2.18 -18.95
C VAL A 80 -18.92 -2.43 -19.92
N TYR A 81 -17.73 -2.74 -19.38
CA TYR A 81 -16.52 -2.88 -20.18
C TYR A 81 -16.02 -4.32 -20.30
N GLY A 82 -16.69 -5.30 -19.66
CA GLY A 82 -16.34 -6.71 -19.76
C GLY A 82 -15.04 -7.11 -19.10
N VAL A 83 -14.53 -6.29 -18.17
CA VAL A 83 -13.32 -6.63 -17.39
C VAL A 83 -13.63 -7.84 -16.51
N LYS A 84 -12.78 -8.86 -16.57
CA LYS A 84 -12.90 -10.06 -15.74
C LYS A 84 -12.08 -9.89 -14.47
N PHE A 85 -12.71 -9.97 -13.30
CA PHE A 85 -12.01 -9.98 -12.00
C PHE A 85 -11.87 -11.41 -11.48
N ARG A 86 -10.64 -11.89 -11.33
CA ARG A 86 -10.30 -13.13 -10.62
C ARG A 86 -9.78 -12.76 -9.23
N THR A 87 -10.71 -12.61 -8.28
CA THR A 87 -10.40 -12.31 -6.88
C THR A 87 -10.05 -13.58 -6.10
N SER A 88 -9.46 -13.44 -4.91
CA SER A 88 -8.89 -14.54 -4.11
C SER A 88 -7.89 -15.39 -4.90
N CYS A 89 -7.21 -14.79 -5.88
CA CYS A 89 -6.31 -15.43 -6.82
C CYS A 89 -4.92 -14.75 -6.76
N LYS A 90 -3.96 -15.39 -6.12
CA LYS A 90 -2.57 -14.92 -6.04
C LYS A 90 -1.82 -15.35 -7.29
N VAL A 91 -1.22 -14.42 -8.02
CA VAL A 91 -0.26 -14.72 -9.08
C VAL A 91 1.14 -14.54 -8.52
N SER A 92 1.99 -15.55 -8.60
CA SER A 92 3.37 -15.47 -8.12
C SER A 92 4.31 -16.47 -8.78
N ALA A 93 5.59 -16.14 -8.78
CA ALA A 93 6.69 -17.06 -9.05
C ALA A 93 7.54 -17.14 -7.77
N ASN A 94 7.34 -18.18 -6.95
CA ASN A 94 8.04 -18.39 -5.66
C ASN A 94 7.99 -17.15 -4.73
N GLY A 95 6.87 -16.46 -4.69
CA GLY A 95 6.71 -15.25 -3.88
C GLY A 95 6.62 -15.54 -2.39
N ASP A 96 7.11 -14.60 -1.58
CA ASP A 96 6.96 -14.62 -0.12
C ASP A 96 5.47 -14.54 0.27
N LEU A 97 5.17 -14.99 1.49
CA LEU A 97 3.86 -14.79 2.08
C LEU A 97 3.67 -13.29 2.41
N LEU A 98 2.59 -12.73 1.90
CA LEU A 98 2.22 -11.33 2.11
C LEU A 98 1.01 -11.21 3.04
N LEU A 99 0.84 -10.06 3.64
CA LEU A 99 -0.34 -9.72 4.42
C LEU A 99 -1.62 -9.97 3.62
N GLY A 100 -2.50 -10.84 4.12
CA GLY A 100 -3.77 -11.21 3.49
C GLY A 100 -3.71 -12.37 2.49
N ASP A 101 -2.54 -12.98 2.26
CA ASP A 101 -2.42 -14.15 1.38
C ASP A 101 -3.22 -15.38 1.85
N ASN A 102 -3.48 -15.46 3.16
CA ASN A 102 -4.36 -16.46 3.74
C ASN A 102 -5.84 -16.35 3.28
N LEU A 103 -6.20 -15.25 2.62
CA LEU A 103 -7.51 -15.04 2.01
C LEU A 103 -7.54 -15.45 0.53
N ALA A 104 -6.39 -15.75 -0.07
CA ALA A 104 -6.34 -16.29 -1.43
C ALA A 104 -6.76 -17.76 -1.42
N LYS A 105 -7.53 -18.15 -2.43
CA LYS A 105 -8.02 -19.52 -2.65
C LYS A 105 -7.25 -20.24 -3.75
N GLU A 106 -6.65 -19.47 -4.66
CA GLU A 106 -5.86 -19.97 -5.79
C GLU A 106 -4.48 -19.33 -5.79
N ASN A 107 -3.49 -20.09 -6.23
CA ASN A 107 -2.16 -19.60 -6.55
C ASN A 107 -1.84 -19.99 -8.00
N ILE A 108 -1.57 -19.00 -8.83
CA ILE A 108 -1.31 -19.16 -10.26
C ILE A 108 0.15 -18.78 -10.54
N GLU A 109 0.80 -19.59 -11.35
CA GLU A 109 2.17 -19.34 -11.78
C GLU A 109 2.25 -18.10 -12.67
N LEU A 110 3.17 -17.17 -12.34
CA LEU A 110 3.35 -15.92 -13.08
C LEU A 110 3.69 -16.16 -14.56
N GLN A 111 4.53 -17.16 -14.86
CA GLN A 111 4.93 -17.44 -16.22
C GLN A 111 3.73 -17.88 -17.07
N GLY A 112 2.83 -18.72 -16.54
CA GLY A 112 1.61 -19.11 -17.24
C GLY A 112 0.72 -17.91 -17.58
N VAL A 113 0.56 -16.96 -16.64
CA VAL A 113 -0.18 -15.72 -16.92
C VAL A 113 0.49 -14.91 -18.02
N VAL A 114 1.83 -14.82 -18.00
CA VAL A 114 2.57 -14.11 -19.06
C VAL A 114 2.39 -14.78 -20.41
N ASP A 115 2.45 -16.10 -20.48
CA ASP A 115 2.40 -16.85 -21.75
C ASP A 115 1.02 -16.78 -22.41
N GLU A 116 -0.04 -16.80 -21.64
CA GLU A 116 -1.42 -16.78 -22.10
C GLU A 116 -1.94 -15.42 -22.56
N ASN A 117 -1.19 -14.33 -22.33
CA ASN A 117 -1.64 -12.96 -22.62
C ASN A 117 -0.69 -12.23 -23.58
N ASP A 118 -1.22 -11.32 -24.38
CA ASP A 118 -0.44 -10.46 -25.28
C ASP A 118 0.37 -9.41 -24.54
N ALA A 119 -0.14 -8.96 -23.37
CA ALA A 119 0.59 -8.11 -22.42
C ALA A 119 0.19 -8.44 -20.98
N THR A 120 1.16 -8.34 -20.06
CA THR A 120 0.95 -8.54 -18.61
C THR A 120 1.43 -7.32 -17.86
N ILE A 121 0.60 -6.80 -16.96
CA ILE A 121 0.91 -5.58 -16.19
C ILE A 121 0.97 -5.93 -14.71
N ILE A 122 2.13 -5.72 -14.08
CA ILE A 122 2.34 -5.92 -12.65
C ILE A 122 2.00 -4.61 -11.91
N ALA A 123 0.96 -4.65 -11.07
CA ALA A 123 0.43 -3.52 -10.30
C ALA A 123 0.23 -3.89 -8.82
N THR A 124 1.12 -4.72 -8.26
CA THR A 124 0.99 -5.34 -6.92
C THR A 124 1.23 -4.38 -5.76
N GLY A 125 1.83 -3.21 -6.00
CA GLY A 125 2.04 -2.17 -5.00
C GLY A 125 3.08 -2.51 -3.92
N THR A 126 2.81 -2.04 -2.68
CA THR A 126 3.72 -2.12 -1.53
C THR A 126 2.96 -2.63 -0.30
N TRP A 127 3.08 -3.92 0.02
CA TRP A 127 2.33 -4.57 1.11
C TRP A 127 3.18 -4.97 2.31
N ASN A 128 4.50 -4.83 2.23
CA ASN A 128 5.40 -5.05 3.36
C ASN A 128 5.78 -3.72 3.99
N SER A 129 5.71 -3.64 5.32
CA SER A 129 6.07 -2.45 6.08
C SER A 129 7.53 -2.47 6.48
N ARG A 130 8.15 -1.30 6.59
CA ARG A 130 9.46 -1.16 7.22
C ARG A 130 9.33 -1.40 8.72
N GLY A 131 10.27 -2.14 9.31
CA GLY A 131 10.35 -2.38 10.73
C GLY A 131 10.81 -1.14 11.51
N LEU A 132 10.61 -1.17 12.83
CA LEU A 132 11.06 -0.11 13.74
C LEU A 132 12.61 -0.15 13.84
N PRO A 133 13.34 0.92 13.53
CA PRO A 133 14.80 0.97 13.64
C PRO A 133 15.23 1.36 15.07
N ALA A 134 14.96 0.50 16.04
CA ALA A 134 15.25 0.72 17.45
C ALA A 134 15.75 -0.57 18.12
N GLU A 135 16.43 -0.45 19.26
CA GLU A 135 16.74 -1.61 20.11
C GLU A 135 15.44 -2.26 20.62
N ASN A 136 15.44 -3.59 20.72
CA ASN A 136 14.30 -4.40 21.15
C ASN A 136 13.04 -4.28 20.25
N ALA A 137 13.23 -3.99 18.99
CA ALA A 137 12.14 -3.84 18.00
C ALA A 137 11.34 -5.12 17.71
N THR A 138 11.70 -6.24 18.36
CA THR A 138 11.02 -7.53 18.22
C THR A 138 10.13 -7.87 19.43
N TYR A 139 10.02 -6.97 20.41
CA TYR A 139 9.16 -7.18 21.58
C TYR A 139 7.68 -7.29 21.19
N LYS A 140 6.93 -8.08 21.95
CA LYS A 140 5.48 -8.21 21.80
C LYS A 140 4.80 -6.84 21.97
N GLY A 141 3.81 -6.55 21.13
CA GLY A 141 3.11 -5.27 21.15
C GLY A 141 3.61 -4.29 20.09
N ILE A 142 4.54 -4.69 19.21
CA ILE A 142 4.99 -3.90 18.07
C ILE A 142 4.33 -4.43 16.81
N HIS A 143 3.60 -3.58 16.09
CA HIS A 143 2.79 -3.94 14.92
C HIS A 143 3.02 -2.96 13.77
N SER A 144 2.79 -3.42 12.55
CA SER A 144 2.77 -2.57 11.37
C SER A 144 1.45 -1.78 11.29
N ALA A 145 1.50 -0.51 10.90
CA ALA A 145 0.32 0.31 10.67
C ALA A 145 -0.54 -0.23 9.53
N LEU A 146 0.08 -0.73 8.45
CA LEU A 146 -0.64 -1.34 7.36
C LEU A 146 -1.37 -2.63 7.79
N GLU A 147 -0.70 -3.49 8.58
CA GLU A 147 -1.32 -4.71 9.10
C GLU A 147 -2.49 -4.39 10.04
N TYR A 148 -2.33 -3.42 10.93
CA TYR A 148 -3.40 -3.00 11.82
C TYR A 148 -4.62 -2.53 11.02
N LEU A 149 -4.45 -1.61 10.08
CA LEU A 149 -5.53 -1.10 9.24
C LEU A 149 -6.16 -2.22 8.39
N PHE A 150 -5.33 -3.08 7.78
CA PHE A 150 -5.82 -4.22 7.01
C PHE A 150 -6.73 -5.13 7.84
N ARG A 151 -6.29 -5.52 9.06
CA ARG A 151 -7.08 -6.40 9.91
C ARG A 151 -8.36 -5.74 10.41
N CYS A 152 -8.35 -4.42 10.65
CA CYS A 152 -9.57 -3.66 10.93
C CYS A 152 -10.55 -3.76 9.75
N LYS A 153 -10.09 -3.46 8.54
CA LYS A 153 -10.94 -3.48 7.33
C LYS A 153 -11.38 -4.89 6.94
N ALA A 154 -10.51 -5.90 7.05
CA ALA A 154 -10.88 -7.29 6.79
C ALA A 154 -11.94 -7.81 7.79
N ASN A 155 -11.88 -7.37 9.05
CA ASN A 155 -12.91 -7.70 10.04
C ASN A 155 -14.24 -6.98 9.76
N GLU A 156 -14.21 -5.69 9.41
CA GLU A 156 -15.42 -4.93 9.00
C GLU A 156 -16.12 -5.58 7.78
N LEU A 157 -15.34 -6.20 6.90
CA LEU A 157 -15.82 -6.93 5.72
C LEU A 157 -16.28 -8.37 6.04
N GLY A 158 -16.14 -8.84 7.28
CA GLY A 158 -16.48 -10.21 7.67
C GLY A 158 -15.51 -11.28 7.12
N LEU A 159 -14.35 -10.88 6.62
CA LEU A 159 -13.33 -11.77 6.03
C LEU A 159 -12.45 -12.45 7.07
N ILE A 160 -12.30 -11.82 8.22
CA ILE A 160 -11.62 -12.37 9.40
C ILE A 160 -12.47 -12.17 10.65
N SER A 161 -12.28 -13.02 11.64
CA SER A 161 -12.95 -12.90 12.93
C SER A 161 -12.39 -11.75 13.77
N ARG A 162 -13.13 -11.26 14.77
CA ARG A 162 -12.64 -10.25 15.72
C ARG A 162 -11.43 -10.71 16.51
N LYS A 163 -11.24 -12.03 16.70
CA LYS A 163 -10.08 -12.60 17.40
C LYS A 163 -8.79 -12.43 16.62
N GLU A 164 -8.87 -12.30 15.30
CA GLU A 164 -7.72 -12.12 14.41
C GLU A 164 -7.31 -10.65 14.25
N ARG A 165 -8.09 -9.70 14.81
CA ARG A 165 -7.69 -8.29 14.90
C ARG A 165 -6.50 -8.13 15.85
N ILE A 166 -5.64 -7.16 15.57
CA ILE A 166 -4.59 -6.76 16.50
C ILE A 166 -5.26 -6.15 17.74
N LYS A 167 -4.96 -6.71 18.91
CA LYS A 167 -5.42 -6.17 20.19
C LYS A 167 -4.43 -5.12 20.65
N LEU A 168 -4.86 -3.87 20.65
CA LEU A 168 -4.08 -2.78 21.19
C LEU A 168 -4.23 -2.70 22.70
N GLY A 169 -3.16 -2.28 23.39
CA GLY A 169 -3.23 -1.86 24.78
C GLY A 169 -3.89 -0.47 24.91
N ARG A 170 -4.00 0.02 26.14
CA ARG A 170 -4.65 1.32 26.41
C ARG A 170 -3.87 2.49 25.80
N ASN A 171 -2.54 2.44 25.86
CA ASN A 171 -1.66 3.53 25.46
C ASN A 171 -0.85 3.10 24.22
N VAL A 172 -1.07 3.77 23.12
CA VAL A 172 -0.54 3.41 21.81
C VAL A 172 0.41 4.49 21.32
N ALA A 173 1.64 4.11 20.99
CA ALA A 173 2.58 4.97 20.29
C ALA A 173 2.54 4.65 18.78
N VAL A 174 2.16 5.63 17.95
CA VAL A 174 2.19 5.51 16.50
C VAL A 174 3.44 6.20 15.97
N ILE A 175 4.24 5.47 15.19
CA ILE A 175 5.54 5.95 14.69
C ILE A 175 5.43 6.35 13.23
N GLY A 176 5.79 7.61 12.93
CA GLY A 176 5.72 8.22 11.61
C GLY A 176 4.57 9.21 11.48
N SER A 177 4.66 10.11 10.50
CA SER A 177 3.66 11.13 10.20
C SER A 177 3.11 11.07 8.77
N GLY A 178 3.39 9.98 8.04
CA GLY A 178 2.78 9.71 6.74
C GLY A 178 1.30 9.33 6.85
N LEU A 179 0.59 9.29 5.71
CA LEU A 179 -0.86 9.03 5.69
C LEU A 179 -1.25 7.72 6.40
N VAL A 180 -0.46 6.63 6.21
CA VAL A 180 -0.76 5.34 6.84
C VAL A 180 -0.64 5.40 8.36
N ALA A 181 0.38 6.10 8.90
CA ALA A 181 0.53 6.31 10.34
C ALA A 181 -0.62 7.16 10.91
N VAL A 182 -0.96 8.24 10.20
CA VAL A 182 -2.08 9.12 10.60
C VAL A 182 -3.42 8.36 10.57
N ASP A 183 -3.66 7.54 9.56
CA ASP A 183 -4.87 6.72 9.47
C ASP A 183 -4.94 5.70 10.60
N ALA A 184 -3.81 5.05 10.95
CA ALA A 184 -3.73 4.15 12.11
C ALA A 184 -3.97 4.89 13.43
N ALA A 185 -3.45 6.11 13.60
CA ALA A 185 -3.69 6.94 14.78
C ALA A 185 -5.17 7.36 14.89
N ILE A 186 -5.82 7.70 13.77
CA ILE A 186 -7.25 8.04 13.73
C ILE A 186 -8.09 6.82 14.14
N GLU A 187 -7.79 5.65 13.59
CA GLU A 187 -8.51 4.40 13.87
C GLU A 187 -8.36 4.02 15.36
N ALA A 188 -7.13 4.00 15.88
CA ALA A 188 -6.86 3.68 17.29
C ALA A 188 -7.54 4.70 18.24
N THR A 189 -7.55 5.99 17.90
CA THR A 189 -8.26 7.01 18.69
C THR A 189 -9.78 6.80 18.66
N ALA A 190 -10.34 6.41 17.51
CA ALA A 190 -11.76 6.11 17.38
C ALA A 190 -12.18 4.87 18.18
N GLU A 191 -11.27 3.92 18.39
CA GLU A 191 -11.45 2.74 19.26
C GLU A 191 -11.30 3.06 20.76
N GLY A 192 -10.96 4.30 21.12
CA GLY A 192 -10.88 4.76 22.50
C GLY A 192 -9.50 4.60 23.15
N HIS A 193 -8.45 4.35 22.37
CA HIS A 193 -7.08 4.26 22.88
C HIS A 193 -6.46 5.65 23.09
N ASN A 194 -5.57 5.77 24.06
CA ASN A 194 -4.73 6.95 24.26
C ASN A 194 -3.57 6.91 23.25
N VAL A 195 -3.60 7.77 22.26
CA VAL A 195 -2.64 7.74 21.15
C VAL A 195 -1.60 8.84 21.29
N ARG A 196 -0.33 8.49 21.10
CA ARG A 196 0.82 9.39 20.95
C ARG A 196 1.44 9.18 19.58
N LEU A 197 1.69 10.27 18.86
CA LEU A 197 2.35 10.25 17.56
C LEU A 197 3.82 10.64 17.74
N ILE A 198 4.75 9.83 17.22
CA ILE A 198 6.19 10.10 17.29
C ILE A 198 6.72 10.16 15.85
N SER A 199 7.34 11.28 15.45
CA SER A 199 7.86 11.42 14.09
C SER A 199 9.15 12.23 14.01
N ILE A 200 9.93 11.96 12.97
CA ILE A 200 11.16 12.69 12.67
C ILE A 200 10.87 14.08 12.09
N GLU A 201 9.69 14.28 11.54
CA GLU A 201 9.26 15.52 10.93
C GLU A 201 8.69 16.49 11.97
N HIS A 202 8.78 17.77 11.67
CA HIS A 202 7.94 18.79 12.28
C HIS A 202 6.53 18.73 11.70
N GLN A 203 5.51 19.18 12.42
CA GLN A 203 4.11 19.11 11.98
C GLN A 203 3.84 19.73 10.59
N PHE A 204 4.58 20.81 10.24
CA PHE A 204 4.43 21.48 8.95
C PHE A 204 5.13 20.75 7.80
N ASP A 205 6.10 19.88 8.11
CA ASP A 205 6.87 19.10 7.15
C ASP A 205 6.35 17.67 7.00
N SER A 206 5.27 17.34 7.72
CA SER A 206 4.65 16.01 7.71
C SER A 206 4.21 15.60 6.29
N PRO A 207 4.56 14.39 5.82
CA PRO A 207 4.11 13.88 4.52
C PRO A 207 2.59 13.77 4.37
N SER A 208 1.85 13.62 5.49
CA SER A 208 0.38 13.66 5.48
C SER A 208 -0.19 15.06 5.32
N GLY A 209 0.62 16.09 5.61
CA GLY A 209 0.24 17.49 5.66
C GLY A 209 -0.18 17.97 7.05
N SER A 210 0.08 19.25 7.33
CA SER A 210 -0.21 19.90 8.62
C SER A 210 -1.68 19.84 9.04
N TYR A 211 -2.59 19.80 8.07
CA TYR A 211 -4.03 19.68 8.32
C TYR A 211 -4.37 18.37 9.03
N GLU A 212 -3.79 17.24 8.58
CA GLU A 212 -4.05 15.92 9.17
C GLU A 212 -3.48 15.83 10.58
N ILE A 213 -2.27 16.35 10.80
CA ILE A 213 -1.68 16.43 12.13
C ILE A 213 -2.55 17.31 13.06
N GLY A 214 -3.03 18.44 12.56
CA GLY A 214 -3.95 19.32 13.31
C GLY A 214 -5.27 18.61 13.70
N ARG A 215 -5.79 17.75 12.84
CA ARG A 215 -6.98 16.93 13.16
C ARG A 215 -6.71 15.93 14.29
N LEU A 216 -5.53 15.27 14.29
CA LEU A 216 -5.12 14.38 15.36
C LEU A 216 -4.98 15.11 16.70
N LYS A 217 -4.31 16.27 16.72
CA LYS A 217 -4.15 17.11 17.92
C LYS A 217 -5.52 17.52 18.51
N LYS A 218 -6.50 17.89 17.65
CA LYS A 218 -7.88 18.19 18.09
C LYS A 218 -8.61 16.99 18.72
N LYS A 219 -8.18 15.77 18.41
CA LYS A 219 -8.69 14.52 19.03
C LYS A 219 -7.92 14.12 20.29
N GLY A 220 -7.00 14.95 20.79
CA GLY A 220 -6.21 14.69 21.98
C GLY A 220 -4.94 13.86 21.73
N VAL A 221 -4.55 13.65 20.48
CA VAL A 221 -3.29 12.96 20.17
C VAL A 221 -2.12 13.90 20.42
N GLU A 222 -1.23 13.50 21.34
CA GLU A 222 0.03 14.19 21.61
C GLU A 222 1.02 13.87 20.49
N HIS A 223 1.73 14.87 19.97
CA HIS A 223 2.70 14.71 18.89
C HIS A 223 4.11 15.05 19.37
N PHE A 224 4.97 14.04 19.40
CA PHE A 224 6.41 14.16 19.66
C PHE A 224 7.14 14.35 18.35
N GLU A 225 7.31 15.63 17.98
CA GLU A 225 7.95 16.05 16.74
C GLU A 225 9.47 15.94 16.83
N ARG A 226 10.14 15.73 15.68
CA ARG A 226 11.60 15.61 15.59
C ARG A 226 12.16 14.61 16.60
N THR A 227 11.52 13.46 16.69
CA THR A 227 11.79 12.46 17.72
C THR A 227 11.84 11.07 17.09
N VAL A 228 12.80 10.25 17.53
CA VAL A 228 12.88 8.81 17.21
C VAL A 228 12.86 7.99 18.48
N ILE A 229 12.44 6.74 18.38
CA ILE A 229 12.63 5.73 19.42
C ILE A 229 14.05 5.18 19.26
N LYS A 230 14.86 5.24 20.33
CA LYS A 230 16.16 4.56 20.46
C LYS A 230 15.98 3.12 20.89
N LYS A 231 15.14 2.92 21.90
CA LYS A 231 14.99 1.63 22.56
C LYS A 231 13.57 1.41 23.03
N VAL A 232 13.07 0.21 22.84
CA VAL A 232 11.84 -0.26 23.48
C VAL A 232 12.21 -0.90 24.83
N LEU A 233 11.52 -0.48 25.88
CA LEU A 233 11.75 -0.90 27.26
C LEU A 233 10.64 -1.85 27.73
N GLY A 234 11.02 -2.85 28.53
CA GLY A 234 10.16 -3.86 29.10
C GLY A 234 10.81 -5.24 29.13
N GLU A 235 10.08 -6.26 29.57
CA GLU A 235 10.54 -7.65 29.65
C GLU A 235 9.90 -8.48 28.51
N GLY A 236 10.46 -8.38 27.26
CA GLY A 236 9.97 -9.10 26.08
C GLY A 236 8.64 -8.58 25.51
N LYS A 237 8.08 -7.52 26.09
CA LYS A 237 6.89 -6.79 25.62
C LYS A 237 7.09 -5.29 25.81
N VAL A 238 6.33 -4.49 25.08
CA VAL A 238 6.36 -3.03 25.18
C VAL A 238 5.76 -2.59 26.54
N GLU A 239 6.49 -1.77 27.28
CA GLU A 239 6.04 -1.14 28.54
C GLU A 239 6.29 0.37 28.55
N SER A 240 7.39 0.80 27.93
CA SER A 240 7.76 2.21 27.71
C SER A 240 8.75 2.30 26.56
N VAL A 241 9.11 3.52 26.16
CA VAL A 241 10.09 3.75 25.08
C VAL A 241 11.07 4.84 25.48
N GLU A 242 12.35 4.62 25.21
CA GLU A 242 13.38 5.65 25.25
C GLU A 242 13.41 6.34 23.89
N THR A 243 13.30 7.63 23.88
CA THR A 243 13.30 8.49 22.69
C THR A 243 14.45 9.48 22.73
N ILE A 244 14.79 10.04 21.58
CA ILE A 244 15.77 11.11 21.45
C ILE A 244 15.32 12.07 20.36
N LYS A 245 15.62 13.37 20.52
CA LYS A 245 15.40 14.38 19.47
C LYS A 245 16.36 14.19 18.33
N VAL A 246 15.90 14.57 17.11
CA VAL A 246 16.68 14.46 15.90
C VAL A 246 16.58 15.73 15.04
N ASN A 247 17.66 16.00 14.31
CA ASN A 247 17.66 16.87 13.15
C ASN A 247 17.56 16.00 11.89
N ALA A 248 16.51 16.15 11.13
CA ALA A 248 16.28 15.42 9.90
C ALA A 248 16.30 16.37 8.70
N GLU A 249 17.14 16.07 7.72
CA GLU A 249 17.09 16.70 6.40
C GLU A 249 16.32 15.76 5.45
N ILE A 250 15.14 16.21 5.01
CA ILE A 250 14.25 15.42 4.16
C ILE A 250 14.02 16.17 2.86
N LYS A 251 14.28 15.53 1.73
CA LYS A 251 14.03 16.08 0.40
C LYS A 251 13.17 15.13 -0.42
N ALA A 252 12.04 15.61 -0.90
CA ALA A 252 11.08 14.82 -1.69
C ALA A 252 10.68 13.47 -1.03
N GLY A 253 10.58 13.44 0.30
CA GLY A 253 10.25 12.23 1.07
C GLY A 253 11.42 11.26 1.30
N VAL A 254 12.63 11.64 0.89
CA VAL A 254 13.86 10.88 1.14
C VAL A 254 14.61 11.52 2.30
N ILE A 255 14.95 10.74 3.31
CA ILE A 255 15.81 11.18 4.42
C ILE A 255 17.24 11.23 3.89
N LEU A 256 17.79 12.43 3.74
CA LEU A 256 19.18 12.66 3.32
C LEU A 256 20.13 12.58 4.51
N LYS A 257 19.69 13.09 5.66
CA LYS A 257 20.48 13.13 6.90
C LYS A 257 19.54 12.98 8.09
N LEU A 258 19.97 12.22 9.09
CA LEU A 258 19.29 12.06 10.37
C LEU A 258 20.33 12.04 11.48
N GLU A 259 20.35 13.09 12.30
CA GLU A 259 21.29 13.23 13.39
C GLU A 259 20.58 13.28 14.72
N GLN A 260 20.98 12.42 15.66
CA GLN A 260 20.49 12.46 17.04
C GLN A 260 21.11 13.66 17.78
N ILE A 261 20.34 14.27 18.66
CA ILE A 261 20.76 15.38 19.50
C ILE A 261 21.05 14.82 20.91
N PRO A 262 22.33 14.60 21.28
CA PRO A 262 22.69 14.05 22.57
C PRO A 262 22.20 14.94 23.73
N GLY A 263 21.82 14.32 24.86
CA GLY A 263 21.29 15.04 26.04
C GLY A 263 19.81 15.40 25.94
N THR A 264 19.10 14.89 24.91
CA THR A 264 17.66 15.09 24.75
C THR A 264 16.89 13.79 24.95
N GLU A 265 17.53 12.77 25.50
CA GLU A 265 16.92 11.49 25.80
C GLU A 265 15.76 11.64 26.78
N GLN A 266 14.64 11.00 26.45
CA GLN A 266 13.42 11.03 27.26
C GLN A 266 12.76 9.66 27.27
N ILE A 267 12.27 9.24 28.44
CA ILE A 267 11.43 8.05 28.55
C ILE A 267 9.96 8.46 28.43
N ILE A 268 9.25 7.86 27.51
CA ILE A 268 7.79 7.95 27.41
C ILE A 268 7.23 6.71 28.12
N GLU A 269 6.71 6.94 29.31
CA GLU A 269 6.14 5.93 30.16
C GLU A 269 4.76 5.46 29.67
N LYS A 270 4.40 4.24 30.09
CA LYS A 270 3.07 3.66 29.85
C LYS A 270 2.75 3.61 28.36
N VAL A 271 3.57 2.91 27.60
CA VAL A 271 3.31 2.53 26.20
C VAL A 271 3.07 1.03 26.17
N ASP A 272 1.84 0.62 25.82
CA ASP A 272 1.46 -0.79 25.79
C ASP A 272 1.59 -1.40 24.40
N THR A 273 1.53 -0.54 23.36
CA THR A 273 1.57 -0.96 21.96
C THR A 273 2.28 0.10 21.11
N ILE A 274 3.06 -0.37 20.15
CA ILE A 274 3.69 0.45 19.13
C ILE A 274 3.12 0.08 17.76
N ILE A 275 2.65 1.08 16.99
CA ILE A 275 2.20 0.93 15.62
C ILE A 275 3.19 1.64 14.69
N VAL A 276 3.88 0.90 13.84
CA VAL A 276 4.97 1.41 12.98
C VAL A 276 4.45 1.77 11.61
N GLY A 277 4.48 3.06 11.25
CA GLY A 277 4.01 3.62 9.98
C GLY A 277 5.07 4.46 9.25
N ILE A 278 6.33 3.97 9.16
CA ILE A 278 7.48 4.68 8.59
C ILE A 278 7.82 4.28 7.14
N GLY A 279 6.85 3.77 6.43
CA GLY A 279 6.97 3.43 5.02
C GLY A 279 6.77 1.93 4.74
N GLN A 280 6.70 1.64 3.46
CA GLN A 280 6.45 0.30 2.93
C GLN A 280 7.48 -0.01 1.85
N VAL A 281 7.60 -1.29 1.50
CA VAL A 281 8.49 -1.76 0.43
C VAL A 281 7.67 -2.46 -0.65
N PRO A 282 8.13 -2.41 -1.90
CA PRO A 282 7.48 -3.08 -3.01
C PRO A 282 7.35 -4.58 -2.78
N THR A 283 6.28 -5.13 -3.34
CA THR A 283 5.98 -6.56 -3.25
C THR A 283 5.76 -7.12 -4.65
N PRO A 284 6.85 -7.32 -5.43
CA PRO A 284 6.74 -7.97 -6.73
C PRO A 284 6.19 -9.39 -6.55
N PRO A 285 5.49 -9.94 -7.55
CA PRO A 285 4.92 -11.28 -7.47
C PRO A 285 5.97 -12.39 -7.67
N PHE A 286 7.20 -12.11 -7.26
CA PHE A 286 8.35 -13.04 -7.34
C PHE A 286 9.40 -12.67 -6.28
N ASN A 287 10.21 -13.64 -5.91
CA ASN A 287 11.33 -13.44 -4.98
C ASN A 287 12.62 -13.01 -5.71
N LYS A 288 13.69 -12.81 -4.95
CA LYS A 288 15.00 -12.36 -5.47
C LYS A 288 15.70 -13.37 -6.40
N GLU A 289 15.27 -14.62 -6.41
CA GLU A 289 15.84 -15.67 -7.27
C GLU A 289 15.29 -15.62 -8.69
N TYR A 290 14.13 -14.99 -8.88
CA TYR A 290 13.55 -14.77 -10.21
C TYR A 290 14.31 -13.70 -10.97
N ARG A 291 15.10 -14.10 -11.99
CA ARG A 291 16.03 -13.23 -12.72
C ARG A 291 15.48 -12.63 -14.00
N ASP A 292 14.33 -13.06 -14.45
CA ASP A 292 13.74 -12.62 -15.73
C ASP A 292 13.32 -11.15 -15.72
N ILE A 293 12.91 -10.64 -14.54
CA ILE A 293 12.51 -9.25 -14.36
C ILE A 293 13.47 -8.56 -13.39
N LYS A 294 14.14 -7.51 -13.87
CA LYS A 294 15.07 -6.73 -13.07
C LYS A 294 14.35 -5.89 -12.02
N THR A 295 14.97 -5.80 -10.86
CA THR A 295 14.51 -4.95 -9.76
C THR A 295 15.58 -3.92 -9.37
N LEU A 296 15.13 -2.78 -8.90
CA LEU A 296 15.96 -1.73 -8.34
C LEU A 296 16.45 -2.14 -6.93
N ARG A 297 17.50 -1.48 -6.42
CA ARG A 297 18.08 -1.79 -5.09
C ARG A 297 17.08 -1.74 -3.94
N TRP A 298 16.03 -0.93 -4.07
CA TRP A 298 14.97 -0.79 -3.07
C TRP A 298 13.79 -1.75 -3.28
N GLY A 299 13.90 -2.70 -4.22
CA GLY A 299 12.93 -3.78 -4.45
C GLY A 299 11.84 -3.48 -5.48
N GLY A 300 11.79 -2.28 -6.04
CA GLY A 300 10.85 -1.92 -7.11
C GLY A 300 11.21 -2.58 -8.44
N ILE A 301 10.23 -2.81 -9.30
CA ILE A 301 10.46 -3.31 -10.65
C ILE A 301 11.09 -2.20 -11.50
N GLU A 302 12.22 -2.50 -12.15
CA GLU A 302 12.85 -1.60 -13.10
C GLU A 302 12.05 -1.58 -14.41
N VAL A 303 11.70 -0.38 -14.86
CA VAL A 303 10.98 -0.15 -16.12
C VAL A 303 11.62 0.97 -16.92
N ASN A 304 11.48 0.92 -18.23
CA ASN A 304 11.89 2.02 -19.11
C ASN A 304 10.82 3.15 -19.15
N ASP A 305 11.06 4.17 -19.95
CA ASP A 305 10.15 5.34 -20.09
C ASP A 305 8.74 4.96 -20.63
N ARG A 306 8.57 3.74 -21.15
CA ARG A 306 7.31 3.18 -21.61
C ARG A 306 6.69 2.20 -20.63
N TYR A 307 7.17 2.15 -19.39
CA TYR A 307 6.76 1.22 -18.33
C TYR A 307 6.97 -0.26 -18.64
N LEU A 308 7.74 -0.60 -19.68
CA LEU A 308 8.12 -1.95 -20.04
C LEU A 308 9.29 -2.42 -19.16
N SER A 309 9.17 -3.62 -18.60
CA SER A 309 10.22 -4.24 -17.79
C SER A 309 11.34 -4.84 -18.66
N SER A 310 12.34 -5.47 -18.04
CA SER A 310 13.39 -6.22 -18.76
C SER A 310 12.87 -7.47 -19.47
N LYS A 311 11.68 -7.97 -19.13
CA LYS A 311 11.01 -9.10 -19.77
C LYS A 311 9.98 -8.58 -20.78
N GLY A 312 10.14 -8.92 -22.04
CA GLY A 312 9.21 -8.51 -23.12
C GLY A 312 7.75 -8.80 -22.76
N LYS A 313 6.84 -7.97 -23.24
CA LYS A 313 5.38 -7.94 -22.98
C LYS A 313 4.96 -7.85 -21.51
N VAL A 314 5.91 -7.68 -20.56
CA VAL A 314 5.63 -7.47 -19.13
C VAL A 314 5.90 -6.01 -18.77
N PHE A 315 4.87 -5.32 -18.34
CA PHE A 315 4.90 -3.93 -17.86
C PHE A 315 4.74 -3.89 -16.35
N ALA A 316 5.11 -2.77 -15.71
CA ALA A 316 4.81 -2.56 -14.31
C ALA A 316 4.39 -1.12 -14.03
N THR A 317 3.54 -0.90 -13.02
CA THR A 317 2.95 0.42 -12.74
C THR A 317 2.58 0.62 -11.27
N GLY A 318 2.46 1.88 -10.88
CA GLY A 318 2.11 2.26 -9.50
C GLY A 318 3.27 2.12 -8.54
N ASP A 319 2.95 1.92 -7.27
CA ASP A 319 3.93 1.94 -6.18
C ASP A 319 5.00 0.84 -6.30
N ILE A 320 4.75 -0.20 -7.09
CA ILE A 320 5.77 -1.23 -7.39
C ILE A 320 6.94 -0.68 -8.20
N THR A 321 6.76 0.42 -8.93
CA THR A 321 7.79 1.07 -9.76
C THR A 321 8.28 2.39 -9.21
N THR A 322 7.48 3.09 -8.40
CA THR A 322 7.78 4.46 -7.91
C THR A 322 8.04 4.53 -6.42
N GLY A 323 7.81 3.45 -5.67
CA GLY A 323 7.66 3.49 -4.21
C GLY A 323 6.28 4.05 -3.83
N ILE A 324 6.05 4.22 -2.51
CA ILE A 324 4.76 4.66 -1.97
C ILE A 324 4.38 6.03 -2.51
N THR A 325 3.16 6.13 -3.04
CA THR A 325 2.59 7.39 -3.51
C THR A 325 1.15 7.58 -3.03
N LYS A 326 0.56 8.73 -3.35
CA LYS A 326 -0.87 8.97 -3.14
C LYS A 326 -1.69 8.26 -4.21
N VAL A 327 -2.91 7.83 -3.88
CA VAL A 327 -3.85 7.14 -4.80
C VAL A 327 -3.95 7.81 -6.17
N GLY A 328 -4.07 9.14 -6.21
CA GLY A 328 -4.15 9.88 -7.48
C GLY A 328 -2.89 9.75 -8.34
N ARG A 329 -1.69 9.71 -7.74
CA ARG A 329 -0.44 9.51 -8.46
C ARG A 329 -0.30 8.07 -8.97
N ALA A 330 -0.62 7.08 -8.15
CA ALA A 330 -0.65 5.69 -8.57
C ALA A 330 -1.65 5.47 -9.74
N TYR A 331 -2.82 6.09 -9.65
CA TYR A 331 -3.81 6.11 -10.73
C TYR A 331 -3.26 6.73 -12.03
N GLN A 332 -2.59 7.88 -11.92
CA GLN A 332 -1.98 8.57 -13.08
C GLN A 332 -0.88 7.73 -13.74
N THR A 333 -0.04 7.04 -12.95
CA THR A 333 0.97 6.13 -13.53
C THR A 333 0.31 4.96 -14.25
N GLY A 334 -0.79 4.43 -13.71
CA GLY A 334 -1.61 3.41 -14.37
C GLY A 334 -2.10 3.85 -15.75
N LEU A 335 -2.66 5.06 -15.86
CA LEU A 335 -3.12 5.61 -17.16
C LEU A 335 -1.97 5.77 -18.17
N LYS A 336 -0.80 6.25 -17.72
CA LYS A 336 0.39 6.37 -18.58
C LYS A 336 0.85 5.00 -19.07
N THR A 337 0.91 4.03 -18.18
CA THR A 337 1.26 2.64 -18.53
C THR A 337 0.28 2.06 -19.54
N ALA A 338 -1.03 2.22 -19.31
CA ALA A 338 -2.07 1.73 -20.19
C ALA A 338 -1.96 2.30 -21.60
N HIS A 339 -1.62 3.59 -21.73
CA HIS A 339 -1.37 4.21 -23.02
C HIS A 339 -0.23 3.53 -23.80
N TRP A 340 0.87 3.20 -23.10
CA TRP A 340 2.00 2.52 -23.75
C TRP A 340 1.72 1.05 -24.06
N VAL A 341 0.94 0.37 -23.22
CA VAL A 341 0.48 -1.00 -23.46
C VAL A 341 -0.42 -1.04 -24.70
N ASP A 342 -1.39 -0.11 -24.83
CA ASP A 342 -2.27 -0.01 -25.99
C ASP A 342 -1.44 0.16 -27.27
N ARG A 343 -0.47 1.07 -27.30
CA ARG A 343 0.45 1.25 -28.41
C ARG A 343 1.27 -0.01 -28.73
N TYR A 344 1.76 -0.69 -27.71
CA TYR A 344 2.52 -1.93 -27.87
C TYR A 344 1.67 -3.04 -28.52
N LEU A 345 0.39 -3.12 -28.20
CA LEU A 345 -0.53 -4.11 -28.74
C LEU A 345 -0.99 -3.80 -30.17
N GLN A 346 -0.87 -2.57 -30.59
CA GLN A 346 -1.19 -2.12 -31.97
C GLN A 346 -0.01 -2.32 -32.94
N GLY A 347 1.22 -2.51 -32.48
CA GLY A 347 2.47 -2.68 -33.24
C GLY A 347 3.26 -1.38 -33.16
#